data_65e3d3df1b5a1e906ee5e45ce2972292
#
_entry.id   65e3d3df1b5a1e906ee5e45ce2972292
#
_cell.length_a   1.000
_cell.length_b   1.000
_cell.length_c   1.000
_cell.angle_alpha   90.00
_cell.angle_beta   90.00
_cell.angle_gamma   90.00
#
_symmetry.space_group_name_H-M   'P 1'
#
loop_
_entity.id
_entity.type
_entity.pdbx_description
1 polymer ?
#
loop_
_entity_poly.entity_id
_entity_poly.type
_entity_poly.pdbx_seq_one_letter_code
_entity_poly.pdbx_strand_id
1 'polypeptide(L)'
;MRAMVLDDSRTVRLIIGKILAELGIDVVEAGNGREGLERLREHPGLELVMVDWNMPEMNGLEFIQAVRADRAYDPVRLVMVTTETEQEQVMRALDAGASEYVMKPFTKEILIAKLSMLDIVGES
;
A
#
# COMPACT_ATOMS: atom_id res chain seq x y z
N MET A 1 7.39 -5.68 -12.11
CA MET A 1 6.46 -5.64 -10.97
C MET A 1 5.49 -4.48 -11.10
N ARG A 2 4.26 -4.68 -10.72
CA ARG A 2 3.24 -3.64 -10.74
C ARG A 2 2.71 -3.40 -9.34
N ALA A 3 2.58 -2.13 -8.96
CA ALA A 3 2.09 -1.74 -7.65
C ALA A 3 0.94 -0.75 -7.80
N MET A 4 0.10 -0.68 -6.75
CA MET A 4 -0.95 0.33 -6.69
C MET A 4 -0.65 1.27 -5.54
N VAL A 5 -0.89 2.57 -5.78
CA VAL A 5 -0.86 3.58 -4.72
C VAL A 5 -2.30 4.00 -4.47
N LEU A 6 -2.78 3.71 -3.28
CA LEU A 6 -4.15 3.96 -2.86
C LEU A 6 -4.16 5.05 -1.80
N ASP A 7 -4.56 6.25 -2.19
CA ASP A 7 -4.55 7.41 -1.30
C ASP A 7 -5.51 8.45 -1.89
N ASP A 8 -6.29 9.12 -1.05
CA ASP A 8 -7.22 10.12 -1.54
C ASP A 8 -6.53 11.43 -1.94
N SER A 9 -5.27 11.61 -1.56
CA SER A 9 -4.49 12.78 -1.94
C SER A 9 -3.73 12.52 -3.23
N ARG A 10 -4.07 13.27 -4.27
CA ARG A 10 -3.37 13.16 -5.55
C ARG A 10 -1.88 13.46 -5.40
N THR A 11 -1.55 14.45 -4.56
CA THR A 11 -0.15 14.83 -4.32
C THR A 11 0.63 13.68 -3.73
N VAL A 12 0.06 12.99 -2.73
CA VAL A 12 0.73 11.86 -2.10
C VAL A 12 0.88 10.71 -3.11
N ARG A 13 -0.15 10.45 -3.92
CA ARG A 13 -0.05 9.41 -4.96
C ARG A 13 1.09 9.70 -5.92
N LEU A 14 1.26 10.97 -6.31
CA LEU A 14 2.34 11.34 -7.23
C LEU A 14 3.71 11.16 -6.58
N ILE A 15 3.84 11.53 -5.31
CA ILE A 15 5.12 11.40 -4.60
C ILE A 15 5.53 9.94 -4.46
N ILE A 16 4.61 9.11 -3.96
CA ILE A 16 4.90 7.69 -3.78
C ILE A 16 5.10 7.02 -5.13
N GLY A 17 4.25 7.34 -6.10
CA GLY A 17 4.35 6.77 -7.44
C GLY A 17 5.67 7.07 -8.11
N LYS A 18 6.19 8.29 -7.91
CA LYS A 18 7.49 8.66 -8.46
C LYS A 18 8.61 7.82 -7.85
N ILE A 19 8.57 7.63 -6.52
CA ILE A 19 9.58 6.82 -5.85
C ILE A 19 9.55 5.38 -6.40
N LEU A 20 8.37 4.80 -6.52
CA LEU A 20 8.22 3.44 -7.02
C LEU A 20 8.67 3.33 -8.47
N ALA A 21 8.35 4.32 -9.30
CA ALA A 21 8.76 4.33 -10.69
C ALA A 21 10.29 4.38 -10.82
N GLU A 22 10.95 5.12 -9.95
CA GLU A 22 12.41 5.18 -9.92
C GLU A 22 13.03 3.83 -9.58
N LEU A 23 12.27 2.97 -8.90
CA LEU A 23 12.72 1.62 -8.57
C LEU A 23 12.36 0.60 -9.67
N GLY A 24 11.82 1.07 -10.80
CA GLY A 24 11.43 0.19 -11.89
C GLY A 24 10.09 -0.48 -11.73
N ILE A 25 9.25 0.04 -10.82
CA ILE A 25 7.94 -0.53 -10.53
C ILE A 25 6.87 0.24 -11.30
N ASP A 26 6.02 -0.47 -12.04
CA ASP A 26 4.88 0.14 -12.74
C ASP A 26 3.80 0.49 -11.72
N VAL A 27 3.23 1.68 -11.83
CA VAL A 27 2.31 2.20 -10.82
C VAL A 27 0.91 2.38 -11.38
N VAL A 28 -0.08 1.89 -10.63
CA VAL A 28 -1.49 2.13 -10.87
C VAL A 28 -1.99 2.94 -9.67
N GLU A 29 -2.91 3.88 -9.89
CA GLU A 29 -3.42 4.73 -8.83
C GLU A 29 -4.89 4.48 -8.55
N ALA A 30 -5.29 4.67 -7.30
CA ALA A 30 -6.68 4.66 -6.89
C ALA A 30 -6.88 5.73 -5.81
N GLY A 31 -8.02 6.38 -5.83
CA GLY A 31 -8.30 7.49 -4.92
C GLY A 31 -9.15 7.11 -3.71
N ASN A 32 -9.70 5.91 -3.69
CA ASN A 32 -10.47 5.41 -2.55
C ASN A 32 -10.49 3.88 -2.55
N GLY A 33 -11.00 3.31 -1.46
CA GLY A 33 -10.97 1.86 -1.28
C GLY A 33 -11.74 1.09 -2.34
N ARG A 34 -12.88 1.63 -2.79
CA ARG A 34 -13.66 0.95 -3.81
C ARG A 34 -12.90 0.89 -5.14
N GLU A 35 -12.30 2.01 -5.54
CA GLU A 35 -11.46 2.02 -6.74
C GLU A 35 -10.29 1.05 -6.58
N GLY A 36 -9.71 0.98 -5.38
CA GLY A 36 -8.62 0.06 -5.10
C GLY A 36 -9.03 -1.38 -5.36
N LEU A 37 -10.21 -1.78 -4.90
CA LEU A 37 -10.70 -3.12 -5.14
C LEU A 37 -10.95 -3.37 -6.63
N GLU A 38 -11.44 -2.37 -7.35
CA GLU A 38 -11.64 -2.47 -8.80
C GLU A 38 -10.29 -2.65 -9.51
N ARG A 39 -9.28 -1.90 -9.12
CA ARG A 39 -7.95 -2.01 -9.72
C ARG A 39 -7.34 -3.38 -9.49
N LEU A 40 -7.56 -3.96 -8.31
CA LEU A 40 -7.08 -5.33 -8.06
C LEU A 40 -7.70 -6.33 -9.01
N ARG A 41 -8.99 -6.19 -9.28
CA ARG A 41 -9.66 -7.08 -10.23
C ARG A 41 -9.18 -6.88 -11.65
N GLU A 42 -8.93 -5.62 -12.04
CA GLU A 42 -8.50 -5.28 -13.39
C GLU A 42 -7.05 -5.66 -13.66
N HIS A 43 -6.24 -5.73 -12.61
CA HIS A 43 -4.80 -5.98 -12.75
C HIS A 43 -4.39 -7.17 -11.90
N PRO A 44 -4.65 -8.40 -12.36
CA PRO A 44 -4.33 -9.59 -11.56
C PRO A 44 -2.84 -9.76 -11.29
N GLY A 45 -1.99 -9.00 -11.97
CA GLY A 45 -0.54 -9.02 -11.70
C GLY A 45 -0.07 -8.04 -10.65
N LEU A 46 -0.98 -7.35 -9.95
CA LEU A 46 -0.58 -6.44 -8.88
C LEU A 46 0.06 -7.23 -7.75
N GLU A 47 1.22 -6.77 -7.30
CA GLU A 47 1.99 -7.45 -6.26
C GLU A 47 2.15 -6.63 -4.98
N LEU A 48 1.92 -5.32 -5.06
CA LEU A 48 2.11 -4.41 -3.94
C LEU A 48 1.02 -3.35 -3.95
N VAL A 49 0.46 -3.04 -2.77
CA VAL A 49 -0.44 -1.90 -2.61
C VAL A 49 0.06 -1.05 -1.46
N MET A 50 0.28 0.24 -1.74
CA MET A 50 0.56 1.24 -0.71
C MET A 50 -0.79 1.83 -0.33
N VAL A 51 -1.23 1.61 0.91
CA VAL A 51 -2.61 1.91 1.35
C VAL A 51 -2.59 3.01 2.39
N ASP A 52 -3.23 4.14 2.10
CA ASP A 52 -3.40 5.21 3.08
C ASP A 52 -4.42 4.76 4.14
N TRP A 53 -4.14 5.08 5.42
CA TRP A 53 -5.06 4.79 6.50
C TRP A 53 -6.34 5.61 6.40
N ASN A 54 -6.21 6.91 6.16
CA ASN A 54 -7.34 7.84 6.18
C ASN A 54 -7.90 8.08 4.78
N MET A 55 -9.02 7.44 4.47
CA MET A 55 -9.70 7.64 3.20
C MET A 55 -11.20 7.74 3.46
N PRO A 56 -11.94 8.49 2.62
CA PRO A 56 -13.39 8.58 2.77
C PRO A 56 -14.06 7.24 2.44
N GLU A 57 -15.19 6.99 3.04
CA GLU A 57 -16.07 5.84 2.80
C GLU A 57 -15.49 4.51 3.26
N MET A 58 -14.28 4.15 2.84
CA MET A 58 -13.61 2.92 3.23
C MET A 58 -12.19 3.28 3.62
N ASN A 59 -11.86 3.16 4.90
CA ASN A 59 -10.50 3.47 5.37
C ASN A 59 -9.54 2.33 5.03
N GLY A 60 -8.26 2.56 5.31
CA GLY A 60 -7.22 1.58 4.97
C GLY A 60 -7.41 0.23 5.64
N LEU A 61 -7.85 0.22 6.90
CA LEU A 61 -8.11 -1.03 7.61
C LEU A 61 -9.21 -1.84 6.93
N GLU A 62 -10.31 -1.16 6.59
CA GLU A 62 -11.44 -1.81 5.92
C GLU A 62 -11.01 -2.36 4.55
N PHE A 63 -10.19 -1.61 3.83
CA PHE A 63 -9.66 -2.07 2.55
C PHE A 63 -8.82 -3.34 2.73
N ILE A 64 -7.91 -3.35 3.71
CA ILE A 64 -7.08 -4.52 3.99
C ILE A 64 -7.95 -5.73 4.33
N GLN A 65 -8.97 -5.52 5.16
CA GLN A 65 -9.88 -6.60 5.53
C GLN A 65 -10.60 -7.16 4.31
N ALA A 66 -11.04 -6.29 3.40
CA ALA A 66 -11.72 -6.73 2.18
C ALA A 66 -10.80 -7.54 1.27
N VAL A 67 -9.55 -7.10 1.13
CA VAL A 67 -8.57 -7.80 0.29
C VAL A 67 -8.25 -9.18 0.89
N ARG A 68 -8.04 -9.24 2.19
CA ARG A 68 -7.68 -10.50 2.86
C ARG A 68 -8.84 -11.47 2.98
N ALA A 69 -10.08 -10.98 2.79
CA ALA A 69 -11.24 -11.87 2.74
C ALA A 69 -11.24 -12.75 1.48
N ASP A 70 -10.53 -12.33 0.43
CA ASP A 70 -10.43 -13.10 -0.81
C ASP A 70 -9.03 -13.70 -0.89
N ARG A 71 -8.95 -15.01 -0.77
CA ARG A 71 -7.66 -15.72 -0.72
C ARG A 71 -6.87 -15.60 -2.02
N ALA A 72 -7.52 -15.25 -3.10
CA ALA A 72 -6.82 -15.03 -4.37
C ALA A 72 -5.79 -13.89 -4.25
N TYR A 73 -5.98 -12.97 -3.30
CA TYR A 73 -5.10 -11.84 -3.10
C TYR A 73 -4.08 -12.06 -1.96
N ASP A 74 -3.99 -13.27 -1.40
CA ASP A 74 -3.03 -13.54 -0.33
C ASP A 74 -1.59 -13.18 -0.71
N PRO A 75 -1.13 -13.38 -1.94
CA PRO A 75 0.25 -13.01 -2.29
C PRO A 75 0.50 -11.51 -2.40
N VAL A 76 -0.55 -10.70 -2.46
CA VAL A 76 -0.38 -9.24 -2.60
C VAL A 76 0.15 -8.66 -1.29
N ARG A 77 1.24 -7.89 -1.38
CA ARG A 77 1.81 -7.23 -0.22
C ARG A 77 1.05 -5.93 0.02
N LEU A 78 0.57 -5.74 1.23
CA LEU A 78 -0.19 -4.55 1.62
C LEU A 78 0.64 -3.75 2.61
N VAL A 79 1.08 -2.56 2.21
CA VAL A 79 1.88 -1.68 3.05
C VAL A 79 1.01 -0.51 3.48
N MET A 80 0.73 -0.44 4.77
CA MET A 80 -0.09 0.64 5.33
C MET A 80 0.75 1.91 5.42
N VAL A 81 0.21 3.01 4.91
CA VAL A 81 0.84 4.33 5.02
C VAL A 81 -0.02 5.17 5.95
N THR A 82 0.57 5.66 7.04
CA THR A 82 -0.21 6.34 8.05
C THR A 82 0.57 7.51 8.64
N THR A 83 -0.16 8.54 9.10
CA THR A 83 0.41 9.64 9.87
C THR A 83 0.30 9.37 11.36
N GLU A 84 -0.42 8.31 11.73
CA GLU A 84 -0.63 8.01 13.14
C GLU A 84 0.62 7.37 13.73
N THR A 85 0.97 7.82 14.91
CA THR A 85 2.10 7.24 15.63
C THR A 85 1.62 6.24 16.67
N GLU A 86 0.30 6.08 16.79
CA GLU A 86 -0.26 5.18 17.78
C GLU A 86 0.00 3.74 17.40
N GLN A 87 0.65 3.04 18.28
CA GLN A 87 0.98 1.64 18.07
C GLN A 87 -0.26 0.78 17.85
N GLU A 88 -1.38 1.18 18.46
CA GLU A 88 -2.63 0.44 18.32
C GLU A 88 -3.10 0.35 16.87
N GLN A 89 -3.01 1.45 16.10
CA GLN A 89 -3.40 1.42 14.69
C GLN A 89 -2.49 0.53 13.86
N VAL A 90 -1.19 0.60 14.13
CA VAL A 90 -0.22 -0.25 13.44
C VAL A 90 -0.53 -1.72 13.71
N MET A 91 -0.79 -2.06 14.98
CA MET A 91 -1.11 -3.43 15.34
C MET A 91 -2.40 -3.91 14.69
N ARG A 92 -3.42 -3.04 14.62
CA ARG A 92 -4.67 -3.40 13.96
C ARG A 92 -4.47 -3.70 12.49
N ALA A 93 -3.65 -2.90 11.81
CA ALA A 93 -3.36 -3.11 10.40
C ALA A 93 -2.64 -4.44 10.19
N LEU A 94 -1.64 -4.73 11.00
CA LEU A 94 -0.88 -5.97 10.89
C LEU A 94 -1.76 -7.17 11.20
N ASP A 95 -2.61 -7.08 12.23
CA ASP A 95 -3.54 -8.16 12.58
C ASP A 95 -4.54 -8.40 11.46
N ALA A 96 -4.92 -7.38 10.73
CA ALA A 96 -5.86 -7.51 9.62
C ALA A 96 -5.21 -8.09 8.37
N GLY A 97 -3.89 -8.18 8.33
CA GLY A 97 -3.18 -8.78 7.20
C GLY A 97 -2.29 -7.85 6.42
N ALA A 98 -1.99 -6.65 6.96
CA ALA A 98 -0.99 -5.79 6.34
C ALA A 98 0.36 -6.46 6.44
N SER A 99 1.17 -6.33 5.38
CA SER A 99 2.50 -6.94 5.35
C SER A 99 3.53 -6.09 6.08
N GLU A 100 3.32 -4.77 6.05
CA GLU A 100 4.23 -3.81 6.67
C GLU A 100 3.51 -2.47 6.80
N TYR A 101 4.15 -1.52 7.44
CA TYR A 101 3.63 -0.15 7.54
C TYR A 101 4.76 0.86 7.36
N VAL A 102 4.39 2.09 6.99
CA VAL A 102 5.33 3.20 6.93
C VAL A 102 4.64 4.45 7.45
N MET A 103 5.36 5.25 8.23
CA MET A 103 4.81 6.47 8.82
C MET A 103 5.10 7.67 7.95
N LYS A 104 4.11 8.54 7.76
CA LYS A 104 4.31 9.85 7.15
C LYS A 104 4.77 10.83 8.21
N PRO A 105 5.65 11.76 7.91
CA PRO A 105 6.40 11.87 6.66
C PRO A 105 7.53 10.83 6.61
N PHE A 106 7.84 10.36 5.43
CA PHE A 106 8.94 9.40 5.26
C PHE A 106 9.84 9.86 4.13
N THR A 107 11.09 9.37 4.14
CA THR A 107 12.03 9.63 3.08
C THR A 107 11.98 8.48 2.08
N LYS A 108 12.54 8.72 0.90
CA LYS A 108 12.71 7.68 -0.11
C LYS A 108 13.47 6.49 0.48
N GLU A 109 14.51 6.77 1.27
CA GLU A 109 15.34 5.73 1.87
C GLU A 109 14.56 4.87 2.86
N ILE A 110 13.68 5.48 3.65
CA ILE A 110 12.84 4.74 4.58
C ILE A 110 11.87 3.83 3.81
N LEU A 111 11.26 4.35 2.75
CA LEU A 111 10.35 3.55 1.94
C LEU A 111 11.08 2.37 1.30
N ILE A 112 12.26 2.61 0.73
CA ILE A 112 13.07 1.55 0.13
C ILE A 112 13.41 0.48 1.17
N ALA A 113 13.79 0.89 2.37
CA ALA A 113 14.12 -0.05 3.44
C ALA A 113 12.92 -0.95 3.77
N LYS A 114 11.71 -0.37 3.87
CA LYS A 114 10.51 -1.17 4.15
C LYS A 114 10.21 -2.16 3.02
N LEU A 115 10.35 -1.74 1.77
CA LEU A 115 10.10 -2.61 0.63
C LEU A 115 11.14 -3.72 0.54
N SER A 116 12.39 -3.43 0.92
CA SER A 116 13.43 -4.46 0.95
C SER A 116 13.13 -5.55 1.97
N MET A 117 12.52 -5.18 3.09
CA MET A 117 12.12 -6.16 4.10
C MET A 117 11.07 -7.14 3.59
N LEU A 118 10.35 -6.76 2.55
CA LEU A 118 9.32 -7.61 1.94
C LEU A 118 9.81 -8.30 0.68
N ASP A 119 11.11 -8.21 0.37
CA ASP A 119 11.72 -8.75 -0.86
C ASP A 119 11.10 -8.17 -2.12
N ILE A 120 10.57 -6.96 -2.04
CA ILE A 120 9.93 -6.31 -3.18
C ILE A 120 10.98 -5.65 -4.07
N VAL A 121 11.96 -4.95 -3.45
CA VAL A 121 13.10 -4.43 -4.17
C VAL A 121 14.27 -5.31 -3.85
N GLY A 122 14.99 -5.74 -4.88
CA GLY A 122 16.14 -6.60 -4.71
C GLY A 122 17.23 -5.89 -3.99
N GLU A 123 18.01 -6.64 -3.20
CA GLU A 123 19.22 -6.12 -2.71
C GLU A 123 20.19 -6.10 -3.79
N SER A 124 20.91 -5.13 -3.82
CA SER A 124 21.93 -5.03 -4.84
C SER A 124 23.26 -5.40 -4.31
#